data_cf9d70e9b0fe88fc8b3496256b85edcd
#
_entry.id   cf9d70e9b0fe88fc8b3496256b85edcd
#
_cell.length_a   1.000
_cell.length_b   1.000
_cell.length_c   1.000
_cell.angle_alpha   90.00
_cell.angle_beta   90.00
_cell.angle_gamma   90.00
#
_symmetry.space_group_name_H-M   'P 1'
#
loop_
_entity.id
_entity.type
_entity.pdbx_description
1 polymer ?
#
loop_
_entity_poly.entity_id
_entity_poly.type
_entity_poly.pdbx_seq_one_letter_code
_entity_poly.pdbx_strand_id
1 'polypeptide(L)'
;ILISDTSMLSMENPSIDIGVRGLSYIEVEITAANRDLHSGVYGGAVANPITVLAQMIASCHDENNQITIPGFYDDVVEATPAEREKMAKAPFDESAYKADLGITELWGEKGFTTNERTGIRPTLEVNGIWGGYTGEGAKTVLPSKATAKISCRLVPNQSSAIITKKVLDYFRSIAPAGVTVQAAEHHGGEPYMTPIDSIEYKAAAKAVETCFGKEPIPVRGGGSIPICALFEKELGLKIVFLGFGLDSDNLHSPNEKYNLENYYKGIETIPYFHHYFAEMKQ
;
A
#
# COMPACT_ATOMS: atom_id res chain seq x y z
N ILE A 1 8.31 5.74 20.57
CA ILE A 1 7.15 4.82 20.60
C ILE A 1 7.56 3.53 19.91
N LEU A 2 7.28 2.37 20.51
CA LEU A 2 7.45 1.07 19.90
C LEU A 2 6.10 0.59 19.36
N ILE A 3 6.07 0.13 18.11
CA ILE A 3 4.91 -0.51 17.48
C ILE A 3 5.33 -1.92 17.03
N SER A 4 4.60 -2.92 17.50
CA SER A 4 4.84 -4.34 17.18
C SER A 4 3.72 -4.88 16.28
N ASP A 5 3.56 -4.27 15.11
CA ASP A 5 2.48 -4.55 14.15
C ASP A 5 3.02 -4.57 12.72
N THR A 6 4.18 -5.21 12.55
CA THR A 6 4.82 -5.44 11.26
C THR A 6 5.37 -6.87 11.19
N SER A 7 5.84 -7.25 10.01
CA SER A 7 6.48 -8.56 9.77
C SER A 7 7.99 -8.43 9.71
N MET A 8 8.68 -9.56 9.75
CA MET A 8 10.11 -9.67 9.40
C MET A 8 10.27 -10.59 8.18
N LEU A 9 11.39 -10.47 7.48
CA LEU A 9 11.67 -11.27 6.27
C LEU A 9 11.67 -12.77 6.57
N SER A 10 12.44 -13.19 7.56
CA SER A 10 12.46 -14.58 8.05
C SER A 10 13.21 -14.64 9.38
N MET A 11 13.16 -15.79 10.04
CA MET A 11 13.96 -16.03 11.24
C MET A 11 15.46 -16.03 10.96
N GLU A 12 15.87 -16.55 9.80
CA GLU A 12 17.26 -16.60 9.36
C GLU A 12 17.78 -15.24 8.89
N ASN A 13 16.88 -14.36 8.45
CA ASN A 13 17.19 -13.01 8.00
C ASN A 13 16.27 -12.03 8.71
N PRO A 14 16.52 -11.76 10.00
CA PRO A 14 15.71 -10.81 10.76
C PRO A 14 15.74 -9.45 10.11
N SER A 15 14.61 -8.76 10.13
CA SER A 15 14.49 -7.42 9.56
C SER A 15 13.73 -6.48 10.50
N ILE A 16 13.92 -5.19 10.30
CA ILE A 16 13.14 -4.15 10.97
C ILE A 16 12.56 -3.26 9.89
N ASP A 17 11.24 -3.10 9.90
CA ASP A 17 10.60 -2.10 9.06
C ASP A 17 11.05 -0.70 9.50
N ILE A 18 11.61 0.05 8.55
CA ILE A 18 12.01 1.44 8.77
C ILE A 18 10.98 2.44 8.24
N GLY A 19 9.91 1.96 7.64
CA GLY A 19 8.86 2.82 7.13
C GLY A 19 7.62 2.05 6.74
N VAL A 20 6.50 2.74 6.82
CA VAL A 20 5.19 2.27 6.38
C VAL A 20 4.62 3.25 5.37
N ARG A 21 3.89 2.72 4.38
CA ARG A 21 3.28 3.56 3.34
C ARG A 21 2.08 4.32 3.90
N GLY A 22 1.84 5.50 3.33
CA GLY A 22 0.60 6.23 3.55
C GLY A 22 -0.56 5.61 2.77
N LEU A 23 -1.74 6.16 2.96
CA LEU A 23 -2.97 5.70 2.33
C LEU A 23 -3.82 6.90 1.91
N SER A 24 -4.39 6.83 0.71
CA SER A 24 -5.53 7.62 0.27
C SER A 24 -6.59 6.66 -0.24
N TYR A 25 -7.81 6.73 0.30
CA TYR A 25 -8.91 5.86 -0.08
C TYR A 25 -10.07 6.70 -0.57
N ILE A 26 -10.54 6.44 -1.80
CA ILE A 26 -11.58 7.19 -2.47
C ILE A 26 -12.64 6.27 -3.06
N GLU A 27 -13.81 6.86 -3.35
CA GLU A 27 -14.87 6.24 -4.13
C GLU A 27 -15.22 7.14 -5.32
N VAL A 28 -15.40 6.52 -6.48
CA VAL A 28 -15.78 7.19 -7.72
C VAL A 28 -17.06 6.56 -8.26
N GLU A 29 -18.12 7.36 -8.39
CA GLU A 29 -19.40 6.97 -9.00
C GLU A 29 -19.58 7.70 -10.33
N ILE A 30 -19.87 6.96 -11.38
CA ILE A 30 -20.28 7.48 -12.70
C ILE A 30 -21.78 7.30 -12.85
N THR A 31 -22.48 8.39 -13.16
CA THR A 31 -23.92 8.39 -13.49
C THR A 31 -24.11 8.82 -14.94
N ALA A 32 -24.78 7.98 -15.76
CA ALA A 32 -25.05 8.26 -17.18
C ALA A 32 -26.53 8.53 -17.49
N ALA A 33 -27.45 7.96 -16.72
CA ALA A 33 -28.89 8.14 -16.90
C ALA A 33 -29.60 8.20 -15.54
N ASN A 34 -30.83 8.66 -15.53
CA ASN A 34 -31.64 8.77 -14.31
C ASN A 34 -32.26 7.42 -13.86
N ARG A 35 -32.13 6.37 -14.66
CA ARG A 35 -32.60 5.00 -14.40
C ARG A 35 -31.90 4.02 -15.32
N ASP A 36 -31.99 2.75 -15.01
CA ASP A 36 -31.55 1.67 -15.89
C ASP A 36 -32.39 1.64 -17.18
N LEU A 37 -31.73 1.41 -18.30
CA LEU A 37 -32.33 1.46 -19.62
C LEU A 37 -32.22 0.10 -20.33
N HIS A 38 -33.08 -0.14 -21.33
CA HIS A 38 -32.99 -1.33 -22.19
C HIS A 38 -31.80 -1.16 -23.16
N SER A 39 -30.80 -2.04 -23.10
CA SER A 39 -29.56 -1.91 -23.89
C SER A 39 -29.81 -2.03 -25.40
N GLY A 40 -30.81 -2.80 -25.83
CA GLY A 40 -31.21 -2.92 -27.27
C GLY A 40 -31.88 -1.67 -27.82
N VAL A 41 -32.44 -0.81 -26.97
CA VAL A 41 -33.11 0.43 -27.39
C VAL A 41 -32.18 1.63 -27.30
N TYR A 42 -31.37 1.72 -26.25
CA TYR A 42 -30.56 2.91 -25.94
C TYR A 42 -29.04 2.66 -26.10
N GLY A 43 -28.61 1.41 -26.32
CA GLY A 43 -27.21 1.07 -26.55
C GLY A 43 -26.68 1.78 -27.81
N GLY A 44 -25.51 2.41 -27.69
CA GLY A 44 -24.93 3.23 -28.75
C GLY A 44 -25.40 4.69 -28.77
N ALA A 45 -26.51 5.02 -28.08
CA ALA A 45 -27.05 6.39 -28.00
C ALA A 45 -26.79 7.02 -26.60
N VAL A 46 -26.70 6.21 -25.56
CA VAL A 46 -26.44 6.67 -24.17
C VAL A 46 -25.15 6.02 -23.66
N ALA A 47 -24.35 6.77 -22.94
CA ALA A 47 -23.11 6.24 -22.35
C ALA A 47 -23.40 5.09 -21.37
N ASN A 48 -22.57 4.04 -21.43
CA ASN A 48 -22.60 2.99 -20.43
C ASN A 48 -21.62 3.34 -19.29
N PRO A 49 -22.08 3.59 -18.07
CA PRO A 49 -21.21 4.04 -16.98
C PRO A 49 -20.15 2.99 -16.59
N ILE A 50 -20.41 1.68 -16.79
CA ILE A 50 -19.40 0.64 -16.56
C ILE A 50 -18.25 0.79 -17.56
N THR A 51 -18.57 0.97 -18.85
CA THR A 51 -17.55 1.15 -19.89
C THR A 51 -16.74 2.43 -19.64
N VAL A 52 -17.42 3.53 -19.31
CA VAL A 52 -16.77 4.80 -18.99
C VAL A 52 -15.84 4.64 -17.79
N LEU A 53 -16.33 4.06 -16.68
CA LEU A 53 -15.53 3.86 -15.46
C LEU A 53 -14.30 2.99 -15.73
N ALA A 54 -14.47 1.89 -16.48
CA ALA A 54 -13.37 1.00 -16.87
C ALA A 54 -12.29 1.74 -17.68
N GLN A 55 -12.68 2.58 -18.65
CA GLN A 55 -11.76 3.39 -19.44
C GLN A 55 -11.04 4.45 -18.59
N MET A 56 -11.75 5.09 -17.65
CA MET A 56 -11.16 6.07 -16.73
C MET A 56 -10.15 5.40 -15.80
N ILE A 57 -10.46 4.22 -15.26
CA ILE A 57 -9.52 3.45 -14.44
C ILE A 57 -8.31 3.02 -15.27
N ALA A 58 -8.51 2.50 -16.46
CA ALA A 58 -7.42 2.08 -17.35
C ALA A 58 -6.49 3.24 -17.70
N SER A 59 -6.99 4.48 -17.78
CA SER A 59 -6.17 5.66 -18.03
C SER A 59 -5.31 6.11 -16.86
N CYS A 60 -5.49 5.53 -15.67
CA CYS A 60 -4.66 5.85 -14.50
C CYS A 60 -3.24 5.27 -14.58
N HIS A 61 -2.97 4.35 -15.51
CA HIS A 61 -1.66 3.76 -15.71
C HIS A 61 -1.26 3.77 -17.20
N ASP A 62 0.03 3.90 -17.45
CA ASP A 62 0.61 3.73 -18.78
C ASP A 62 1.05 2.26 -19.05
N GLU A 63 1.67 2.02 -20.20
CA GLU A 63 2.20 0.70 -20.59
C GLU A 63 3.37 0.21 -19.74
N ASN A 64 3.92 1.05 -18.88
CA ASN A 64 4.96 0.72 -17.90
C ASN A 64 4.41 0.53 -16.48
N ASN A 65 3.08 0.54 -16.32
CA ASN A 65 2.37 0.55 -15.04
C ASN A 65 2.74 1.75 -14.16
N GLN A 66 3.17 2.87 -14.76
CA GLN A 66 3.38 4.12 -14.06
C GLN A 66 2.05 4.87 -13.97
N ILE A 67 1.77 5.48 -12.81
CA ILE A 67 0.55 6.25 -12.61
C ILE A 67 0.61 7.54 -13.42
N THR A 68 -0.42 7.78 -14.24
CA THR A 68 -0.49 8.89 -15.21
C THR A 68 -1.14 10.15 -14.66
N ILE A 69 -1.64 10.13 -13.42
CA ILE A 69 -2.32 11.26 -12.79
C ILE A 69 -1.32 12.43 -12.64
N PRO A 70 -1.62 13.60 -13.20
CA PRO A 70 -0.70 14.74 -13.18
C PRO A 70 -0.26 15.13 -11.77
N GLY A 71 1.04 15.23 -11.57
CA GLY A 71 1.63 15.60 -10.29
C GLY A 71 1.62 14.50 -9.23
N PHE A 72 1.22 13.28 -9.55
CA PHE A 72 1.18 12.17 -8.57
C PHE A 72 2.55 11.87 -7.97
N TYR A 73 3.62 12.04 -8.75
CA TYR A 73 5.00 11.77 -8.33
C TYR A 73 5.79 13.02 -7.89
N ASP A 74 5.19 14.22 -7.88
CA ASP A 74 5.93 15.48 -7.63
C ASP A 74 6.75 15.46 -6.34
N ASP A 75 6.21 14.84 -5.29
CA ASP A 75 6.82 14.80 -3.96
C ASP A 75 7.55 13.46 -3.69
N VAL A 76 7.58 12.55 -4.65
CA VAL A 76 8.28 11.26 -4.50
C VAL A 76 9.77 11.47 -4.56
N VAL A 77 10.47 11.09 -3.49
CA VAL A 77 11.93 11.07 -3.48
C VAL A 77 12.42 9.75 -4.03
N GLU A 78 13.09 9.82 -5.18
CA GLU A 78 13.68 8.63 -5.79
C GLU A 78 14.81 8.07 -4.92
N ALA A 79 14.80 6.75 -4.74
CA ALA A 79 15.89 6.09 -4.03
C ALA A 79 17.20 6.21 -4.82
N THR A 80 18.26 6.59 -4.13
CA THR A 80 19.60 6.65 -4.72
C THR A 80 20.09 5.26 -5.13
N PRO A 81 21.04 5.15 -6.09
CA PRO A 81 21.63 3.86 -6.43
C PRO A 81 22.20 3.10 -5.24
N ALA A 82 22.78 3.81 -4.26
CA ALA A 82 23.31 3.20 -3.03
C ALA A 82 22.21 2.65 -2.11
N GLU A 83 21.05 3.31 -2.05
CA GLU A 83 19.88 2.81 -1.31
C GLU A 83 19.30 1.58 -2.00
N ARG A 84 19.15 1.61 -3.33
CA ARG A 84 18.69 0.46 -4.11
C ARG A 84 19.61 -0.75 -3.95
N GLU A 85 20.93 -0.54 -3.95
CA GLU A 85 21.91 -1.61 -3.69
C GLU A 85 21.75 -2.20 -2.27
N LYS A 86 21.47 -1.38 -1.27
CA LYS A 86 21.19 -1.88 0.10
C LYS A 86 19.88 -2.67 0.15
N MET A 87 18.84 -2.20 -0.51
CA MET A 87 17.55 -2.90 -0.59
C MET A 87 17.67 -4.25 -1.30
N ALA A 88 18.52 -4.33 -2.34
CA ALA A 88 18.79 -5.58 -3.05
C ALA A 88 19.46 -6.67 -2.19
N LYS A 89 19.99 -6.33 -1.00
CA LYS A 89 20.51 -7.32 -0.03
C LYS A 89 19.40 -8.09 0.68
N ALA A 90 18.17 -7.56 0.72
CA ALA A 90 17.03 -8.29 1.23
C ALA A 90 16.76 -9.50 0.31
N PRO A 91 16.81 -10.74 0.85
CA PRO A 91 16.58 -11.92 0.02
C PRO A 91 15.16 -11.90 -0.55
N PHE A 92 15.04 -12.20 -1.84
CA PHE A 92 13.77 -12.38 -2.52
C PHE A 92 13.84 -13.58 -3.45
N ASP A 93 13.10 -14.63 -3.15
CA ASP A 93 12.96 -15.81 -4.01
C ASP A 93 11.69 -15.64 -4.87
N GLU A 94 11.86 -15.20 -6.11
CA GLU A 94 10.76 -14.99 -7.04
C GLU A 94 9.96 -16.26 -7.31
N SER A 95 10.64 -17.41 -7.39
CA SER A 95 9.98 -18.69 -7.67
C SER A 95 9.10 -19.13 -6.51
N ALA A 96 9.61 -19.02 -5.28
CA ALA A 96 8.84 -19.31 -4.08
C ALA A 96 7.66 -18.33 -3.92
N TYR A 97 7.87 -17.04 -4.15
CA TYR A 97 6.83 -16.02 -4.11
C TYR A 97 5.70 -16.29 -5.12
N LYS A 98 6.06 -16.60 -6.37
CA LYS A 98 5.07 -16.94 -7.41
C LYS A 98 4.29 -18.21 -7.06
N ALA A 99 4.96 -19.21 -6.53
CA ALA A 99 4.35 -20.49 -6.14
C ALA A 99 3.36 -20.32 -4.98
N ASP A 100 3.73 -19.53 -3.97
CA ASP A 100 2.91 -19.24 -2.79
C ASP A 100 1.60 -18.52 -3.18
N LEU A 101 1.71 -17.52 -4.04
CA LEU A 101 0.57 -16.74 -4.52
C LEU A 101 -0.21 -17.39 -5.66
N GLY A 102 0.28 -18.47 -6.25
CA GLY A 102 -0.34 -19.14 -7.41
C GLY A 102 -0.33 -18.30 -8.69
N ILE A 103 0.67 -17.43 -8.87
CA ILE A 103 0.81 -16.55 -10.03
C ILE A 103 1.93 -17.02 -10.96
N THR A 104 1.82 -16.70 -12.24
CA THR A 104 2.83 -17.06 -13.26
C THR A 104 3.82 -15.92 -13.51
N GLU A 105 3.38 -14.67 -13.39
CA GLU A 105 4.16 -13.48 -13.68
C GLU A 105 4.04 -12.43 -12.58
N LEU A 106 5.11 -11.67 -12.37
CA LEU A 106 5.09 -10.50 -11.50
C LEU A 106 4.48 -9.30 -12.24
N TRP A 107 3.83 -8.42 -11.48
CA TRP A 107 3.19 -7.22 -12.01
C TRP A 107 3.73 -5.96 -11.30
N GLY A 108 3.59 -4.80 -11.94
CA GLY A 108 3.87 -3.49 -11.35
C GLY A 108 4.77 -2.61 -12.22
N GLU A 109 5.17 -1.46 -11.68
CA GLU A 109 5.94 -0.43 -12.38
C GLU A 109 7.27 -0.98 -12.91
N LYS A 110 7.53 -0.77 -14.21
CA LYS A 110 8.76 -1.23 -14.87
C LYS A 110 9.99 -0.51 -14.31
N GLY A 111 11.12 -1.23 -14.26
CA GLY A 111 12.39 -0.70 -13.77
C GLY A 111 12.60 -0.82 -12.26
N PHE A 112 11.62 -1.40 -11.55
CA PHE A 112 11.69 -1.66 -10.12
C PHE A 112 11.50 -3.15 -9.79
N THR A 113 12.22 -3.62 -8.77
CA THR A 113 12.04 -4.97 -8.21
C THR A 113 10.74 -5.06 -7.42
N THR A 114 10.30 -6.28 -7.07
CA THR A 114 9.09 -6.47 -6.24
C THR A 114 9.20 -5.75 -4.90
N ASN A 115 10.32 -5.89 -4.20
CA ASN A 115 10.56 -5.20 -2.93
C ASN A 115 10.54 -3.67 -3.07
N GLU A 116 11.05 -3.13 -4.17
CA GLU A 116 10.98 -1.69 -4.45
C GLU A 116 9.54 -1.24 -4.74
N ARG A 117 8.79 -1.99 -5.56
CA ARG A 117 7.37 -1.69 -5.86
C ARG A 117 6.51 -1.65 -4.60
N THR A 118 6.73 -2.58 -3.68
CA THR A 118 5.94 -2.65 -2.45
C THR A 118 6.43 -1.72 -1.36
N GLY A 119 7.70 -1.32 -1.35
CA GLY A 119 8.31 -0.53 -0.28
C GLY A 119 8.52 0.96 -0.58
N ILE A 120 8.98 1.31 -1.81
CA ILE A 120 9.41 2.67 -2.14
C ILE A 120 8.66 3.31 -3.32
N ARG A 121 7.76 2.56 -3.98
CA ARG A 121 6.92 3.14 -5.05
C ARG A 121 5.49 3.32 -4.57
N PRO A 122 4.85 4.44 -4.93
CA PRO A 122 3.43 4.61 -4.68
C PRO A 122 2.62 3.71 -5.62
N THR A 123 1.42 3.32 -5.21
CA THR A 123 0.53 2.50 -6.04
C THR A 123 -0.88 3.07 -6.07
N LEU A 124 -1.64 2.71 -7.10
CA LEU A 124 -3.07 2.95 -7.22
C LEU A 124 -3.76 1.64 -7.56
N GLU A 125 -4.64 1.18 -6.67
CA GLU A 125 -5.31 -0.12 -6.78
C GLU A 125 -6.82 0.02 -6.72
N VAL A 126 -7.52 -0.76 -7.54
CA VAL A 126 -8.98 -0.87 -7.50
C VAL A 126 -9.36 -1.99 -6.53
N ASN A 127 -9.92 -1.62 -5.38
CA ASN A 127 -10.32 -2.55 -4.33
C ASN A 127 -11.73 -3.13 -4.52
N GLY A 128 -12.55 -2.46 -5.31
CA GLY A 128 -13.88 -2.91 -5.66
C GLY A 128 -14.43 -2.14 -6.84
N ILE A 129 -15.20 -2.82 -7.66
CA ILE A 129 -15.92 -2.22 -8.79
C ILE A 129 -17.26 -2.92 -8.94
N TRP A 130 -18.33 -2.14 -9.13
CA TRP A 130 -19.67 -2.70 -9.34
C TRP A 130 -20.54 -1.79 -10.19
N GLY A 131 -21.55 -2.40 -10.79
CA GLY A 131 -22.56 -1.75 -11.62
C GLY A 131 -23.28 -2.78 -12.48
N GLY A 132 -24.43 -2.42 -13.01
CA GLY A 132 -25.21 -3.32 -13.86
C GLY A 132 -25.87 -4.47 -13.13
N TYR A 133 -26.22 -5.50 -13.89
CA TYR A 133 -26.92 -6.69 -13.38
C TYR A 133 -25.92 -7.77 -12.99
N THR A 134 -26.01 -8.22 -11.74
CA THR A 134 -25.14 -9.25 -11.16
C THR A 134 -25.91 -10.49 -10.69
N GLY A 135 -27.24 -10.57 -10.97
CA GLY A 135 -28.06 -11.74 -10.64
C GLY A 135 -27.86 -12.89 -11.63
N GLU A 136 -28.51 -14.01 -11.38
CA GLU A 136 -28.48 -15.18 -12.25
C GLU A 136 -29.16 -14.91 -13.60
N GLY A 137 -28.58 -15.47 -14.66
CA GLY A 137 -29.09 -15.34 -16.04
C GLY A 137 -28.66 -14.02 -16.71
N ALA A 138 -29.23 -13.74 -17.87
CA ALA A 138 -28.95 -12.57 -18.69
C ALA A 138 -30.01 -11.48 -18.50
N LYS A 139 -29.59 -10.21 -18.43
CA LYS A 139 -30.48 -9.04 -18.46
C LYS A 139 -29.92 -8.00 -19.44
N THR A 140 -30.70 -7.61 -20.44
CA THR A 140 -30.30 -6.62 -21.44
C THR A 140 -30.45 -5.20 -20.90
N VAL A 141 -29.65 -4.86 -19.91
CA VAL A 141 -29.68 -3.57 -19.22
C VAL A 141 -28.47 -2.71 -19.56
N LEU A 142 -28.70 -1.41 -19.72
CA LEU A 142 -27.71 -0.35 -19.66
C LEU A 142 -27.88 0.29 -18.29
N PRO A 143 -26.95 0.10 -17.35
CA PRO A 143 -27.13 0.60 -16.00
C PRO A 143 -27.11 2.14 -15.97
N SER A 144 -27.74 2.71 -14.95
CA SER A 144 -27.70 4.16 -14.71
C SER A 144 -26.40 4.60 -14.08
N LYS A 145 -25.77 3.72 -13.29
CA LYS A 145 -24.57 4.03 -12.49
C LYS A 145 -23.56 2.88 -12.51
N ALA A 146 -22.30 3.26 -12.24
CA ALA A 146 -21.20 2.34 -11.91
C ALA A 146 -20.29 3.00 -10.88
N THR A 147 -19.74 2.19 -9.97
CA THR A 147 -18.93 2.69 -8.85
C THR A 147 -17.64 1.88 -8.71
N ALA A 148 -16.57 2.56 -8.32
CA ALA A 148 -15.30 1.93 -7.94
C ALA A 148 -14.79 2.47 -6.61
N LYS A 149 -14.18 1.59 -5.82
CA LYS A 149 -13.37 1.92 -4.65
C LYS A 149 -11.91 1.80 -5.03
N ILE A 150 -11.15 2.83 -4.76
CA ILE A 150 -9.75 2.96 -5.19
C ILE A 150 -8.91 3.37 -3.98
N SER A 151 -7.78 2.71 -3.80
CA SER A 151 -6.79 3.10 -2.81
C SER A 151 -5.45 3.41 -3.47
N CYS A 152 -4.78 4.46 -2.96
CA CYS A 152 -3.39 4.75 -3.30
C CYS A 152 -2.53 4.48 -2.08
N ARG A 153 -1.46 3.72 -2.25
CA ARG A 153 -0.40 3.63 -1.25
C ARG A 153 0.62 4.72 -1.55
N LEU A 154 0.98 5.46 -0.50
CA LEU A 154 1.82 6.66 -0.61
C LEU A 154 3.19 6.39 0.00
N VAL A 155 4.22 7.02 -0.58
CA VAL A 155 5.59 6.93 -0.07
C VAL A 155 5.98 8.22 0.66
N PRO A 156 7.08 8.21 1.45
CA PRO A 156 7.53 9.39 2.17
C PRO A 156 7.54 10.66 1.32
N ASN A 157 7.15 11.77 1.94
CA ASN A 157 6.93 13.11 1.41
C ASN A 157 5.64 13.32 0.58
N GLN A 158 4.95 12.28 0.15
CA GLN A 158 3.60 12.47 -0.39
C GLN A 158 2.62 12.77 0.75
N SER A 159 1.78 13.77 0.57
CA SER A 159 0.67 14.06 1.48
C SER A 159 -0.59 13.35 1.03
N SER A 160 -1.24 12.63 1.95
CA SER A 160 -2.50 11.94 1.70
C SER A 160 -3.57 12.91 1.18
N ALA A 161 -3.72 14.07 1.80
CA ALA A 161 -4.70 15.07 1.37
C ALA A 161 -4.43 15.62 -0.04
N ILE A 162 -3.14 15.88 -0.37
CA ILE A 162 -2.76 16.40 -1.69
C ILE A 162 -3.00 15.33 -2.76
N ILE A 163 -2.58 14.10 -2.53
CA ILE A 163 -2.78 13.00 -3.49
C ILE A 163 -4.27 12.69 -3.66
N THR A 164 -5.03 12.63 -2.57
CA THR A 164 -6.49 12.47 -2.65
C THR A 164 -7.10 13.53 -3.56
N LYS A 165 -6.77 14.80 -3.35
CA LYS A 165 -7.25 15.89 -4.20
C LYS A 165 -6.86 15.70 -5.67
N LYS A 166 -5.59 15.37 -5.97
CA LYS A 166 -5.11 15.14 -7.35
C LYS A 166 -5.89 14.01 -8.03
N VAL A 167 -6.13 12.90 -7.33
CA VAL A 167 -6.89 11.77 -7.87
C VAL A 167 -8.36 12.15 -8.13
N LEU A 168 -9.04 12.79 -7.16
CA LEU A 168 -10.41 13.24 -7.33
C LEU A 168 -10.57 14.21 -8.49
N ASP A 169 -9.66 15.17 -8.61
CA ASP A 169 -9.68 16.17 -9.69
C ASP A 169 -9.39 15.51 -11.05
N TYR A 170 -8.49 14.53 -11.10
CA TYR A 170 -8.22 13.77 -12.31
C TYR A 170 -9.48 13.07 -12.82
N PHE A 171 -10.16 12.28 -11.97
CA PHE A 171 -11.40 11.60 -12.38
C PHE A 171 -12.48 12.59 -12.85
N ARG A 172 -12.60 13.76 -12.23
CA ARG A 172 -13.53 14.79 -12.70
C ARG A 172 -13.12 15.37 -14.04
N SER A 173 -11.82 15.56 -14.26
CA SER A 173 -11.28 16.22 -15.48
C SER A 173 -11.38 15.34 -16.72
N ILE A 174 -11.30 14.02 -16.57
CA ILE A 174 -11.36 13.06 -17.69
C ILE A 174 -12.76 12.54 -17.97
N ALA A 175 -13.77 13.05 -17.25
CA ALA A 175 -15.16 12.66 -17.47
C ALA A 175 -15.61 13.01 -18.91
N PRO A 176 -16.06 12.05 -19.72
CA PRO A 176 -16.59 12.35 -21.04
C PRO A 176 -17.93 13.08 -20.96
N ALA A 177 -18.29 13.75 -22.03
CA ALA A 177 -19.62 14.37 -22.14
C ALA A 177 -20.72 13.28 -22.01
N GLY A 178 -21.82 13.62 -21.35
CA GLY A 178 -22.96 12.74 -21.16
C GLY A 178 -22.93 11.89 -19.88
N VAL A 179 -21.91 12.06 -19.02
CA VAL A 179 -21.88 11.44 -17.69
C VAL A 179 -21.60 12.48 -16.60
N THR A 180 -22.01 12.15 -15.39
CA THR A 180 -21.64 12.89 -14.17
C THR A 180 -20.73 12.03 -13.32
N VAL A 181 -19.62 12.61 -12.83
CA VAL A 181 -18.68 11.97 -11.91
C VAL A 181 -18.87 12.54 -10.51
N GLN A 182 -19.18 11.68 -9.56
CA GLN A 182 -19.09 11.95 -8.14
C GLN A 182 -17.88 11.20 -7.59
N ALA A 183 -16.92 11.94 -7.05
CA ALA A 183 -15.72 11.37 -6.48
C ALA A 183 -15.53 11.95 -5.08
N ALA A 184 -15.41 11.07 -4.08
CA ALA A 184 -15.36 11.39 -2.67
C ALA A 184 -14.21 10.67 -1.96
N GLU A 185 -13.62 11.35 -1.01
CA GLU A 185 -12.67 10.76 -0.06
C GLU A 185 -13.40 9.95 0.99
N HIS A 186 -12.82 8.81 1.38
CA HIS A 186 -13.26 8.03 2.54
C HIS A 186 -12.35 8.30 3.75
N HIS A 187 -11.09 7.95 3.63
CA HIS A 187 -10.09 8.14 4.68
C HIS A 187 -8.69 8.12 4.07
N GLY A 188 -7.72 8.60 4.85
CA GLY A 188 -6.32 8.62 4.45
C GLY A 188 -5.40 8.62 5.66
N GLY A 189 -4.11 8.53 5.39
CA GLY A 189 -3.06 8.60 6.41
C GLY A 189 -1.72 8.88 5.76
N GLU A 190 -0.91 9.68 6.46
CA GLU A 190 0.41 10.03 5.98
C GLU A 190 1.37 8.84 6.08
N PRO A 191 2.35 8.70 5.16
CA PRO A 191 3.44 7.75 5.30
C PRO A 191 4.33 8.12 6.49
N TYR A 192 5.04 7.14 7.03
CA TYR A 192 5.99 7.36 8.11
C TYR A 192 7.32 6.66 7.83
N MET A 193 8.43 7.26 8.27
CA MET A 193 9.76 6.68 8.14
C MET A 193 10.62 6.92 9.39
N THR A 194 11.19 5.85 9.95
CA THR A 194 12.15 5.89 11.04
C THR A 194 13.56 6.09 10.48
N PRO A 195 14.28 7.16 10.87
CA PRO A 195 15.68 7.30 10.48
C PRO A 195 16.55 6.18 11.08
N ILE A 196 17.33 5.50 10.23
CA ILE A 196 18.20 4.39 10.67
C ILE A 196 19.37 4.83 11.57
N ASP A 197 19.69 6.11 11.60
CA ASP A 197 20.69 6.70 12.48
C ASP A 197 20.10 7.13 13.84
N SER A 198 18.78 7.03 14.03
CA SER A 198 18.12 7.36 15.30
C SER A 198 18.50 6.38 16.41
N ILE A 199 18.43 6.83 17.65
CA ILE A 199 18.70 5.97 18.82
C ILE A 199 17.63 4.87 18.94
N GLU A 200 16.40 5.17 18.54
CA GLU A 200 15.28 4.23 18.53
C GLU A 200 15.58 3.04 17.62
N TYR A 201 16.01 3.30 16.37
CA TYR A 201 16.36 2.23 15.44
C TYR A 201 17.61 1.46 15.92
N LYS A 202 18.67 2.14 16.35
CA LYS A 202 19.91 1.49 16.80
C LYS A 202 19.67 0.58 18.01
N ALA A 203 18.84 1.02 18.96
CA ALA A 203 18.46 0.19 20.11
C ALA A 203 17.65 -1.05 19.68
N ALA A 204 16.73 -0.87 18.74
CA ALA A 204 15.94 -1.97 18.18
C ALA A 204 16.84 -2.96 17.42
N ALA A 205 17.74 -2.47 16.58
CA ALA A 205 18.67 -3.30 15.82
C ALA A 205 19.56 -4.15 16.75
N LYS A 206 20.10 -3.52 17.81
CA LYS A 206 20.90 -4.24 18.80
C LYS A 206 20.10 -5.27 19.59
N ALA A 207 18.83 -5.00 19.89
CA ALA A 207 17.94 -5.94 20.56
C ALA A 207 17.63 -7.16 19.68
N VAL A 208 17.32 -6.93 18.41
CA VAL A 208 17.10 -8.00 17.42
C VAL A 208 18.38 -8.82 17.22
N GLU A 209 19.53 -8.19 17.06
CA GLU A 209 20.83 -8.90 16.95
C GLU A 209 21.09 -9.79 18.17
N THR A 210 20.79 -9.30 19.37
CA THR A 210 20.95 -10.08 20.61
C THR A 210 20.07 -11.32 20.63
N CYS A 211 18.82 -11.23 20.20
CA CYS A 211 17.87 -12.34 20.30
C CYS A 211 17.94 -13.29 19.09
N PHE A 212 18.24 -12.77 17.89
CA PHE A 212 18.27 -13.56 16.66
C PHE A 212 19.69 -13.93 16.21
N GLY A 213 20.74 -13.36 16.83
CA GLY A 213 22.14 -13.66 16.52
C GLY A 213 22.65 -13.03 15.22
N LYS A 214 21.89 -12.15 14.60
CA LYS A 214 22.26 -11.44 13.36
C LYS A 214 21.74 -10.00 13.40
N GLU A 215 22.53 -9.08 12.83
CA GLU A 215 22.09 -7.72 12.58
C GLU A 215 20.86 -7.72 11.65
N PRO A 216 19.80 -6.99 12.02
CA PRO A 216 18.59 -6.94 11.20
C PRO A 216 18.79 -6.13 9.93
N ILE A 217 18.14 -6.57 8.86
CA ILE A 217 18.09 -5.86 7.57
C ILE A 217 17.03 -4.76 7.69
N PRO A 218 17.37 -3.47 7.45
CA PRO A 218 16.35 -2.43 7.35
C PRO A 218 15.54 -2.60 6.06
N VAL A 219 14.23 -2.72 6.20
CA VAL A 219 13.30 -2.87 5.06
C VAL A 219 12.22 -1.81 5.12
N ARG A 220 11.57 -1.54 3.99
CA ARG A 220 10.41 -0.66 3.93
C ARG A 220 9.15 -1.51 3.79
N GLY A 221 8.29 -1.45 4.79
CA GLY A 221 7.03 -2.18 4.80
C GLY A 221 6.02 -1.65 3.78
N GLY A 222 5.28 -2.57 3.17
CA GLY A 222 4.23 -2.24 2.20
C GLY A 222 2.91 -1.78 2.82
N GLY A 223 2.69 -2.12 4.09
CA GLY A 223 1.48 -1.79 4.84
C GLY A 223 1.37 -0.31 5.23
N SER A 224 0.21 0.06 5.78
CA SER A 224 -0.03 1.41 6.30
C SER A 224 -0.47 1.33 7.75
N ILE A 225 0.16 2.13 8.60
CA ILE A 225 -0.20 2.30 10.00
C ILE A 225 -0.41 3.81 10.24
N PRO A 226 -1.59 4.35 9.92
CA PRO A 226 -1.83 5.80 9.86
C PRO A 226 -1.54 6.55 11.16
N ILE A 227 -1.67 5.87 12.31
CA ILE A 227 -1.42 6.47 13.62
C ILE A 227 0.04 6.88 13.84
N CYS A 228 1.00 6.31 13.08
CA CYS A 228 2.41 6.60 13.23
C CYS A 228 2.72 8.08 12.97
N ALA A 229 2.32 8.58 11.81
CA ALA A 229 2.54 9.97 11.46
C ALA A 229 1.80 10.93 12.42
N LEU A 230 0.63 10.53 12.91
CA LEU A 230 -0.11 11.29 13.91
C LEU A 230 0.65 11.36 15.25
N PHE A 231 1.18 10.24 15.74
CA PHE A 231 1.97 10.23 16.97
C PHE A 231 3.24 11.09 16.87
N GLU A 232 3.94 11.03 15.74
CA GLU A 232 5.10 11.90 15.54
C GLU A 232 4.70 13.37 15.55
N LYS A 233 3.65 13.72 14.83
CA LYS A 233 3.15 15.09 14.73
C LYS A 233 2.69 15.67 16.07
N GLU A 234 1.87 14.91 16.81
CA GLU A 234 1.22 15.41 18.03
C GLU A 234 2.10 15.27 19.28
N LEU A 235 2.96 14.26 19.34
CA LEU A 235 3.78 13.95 20.52
C LEU A 235 5.25 14.32 20.32
N GLY A 236 5.71 14.56 19.09
CA GLY A 236 7.12 14.80 18.78
C GLY A 236 8.02 13.58 19.04
N LEU A 237 7.43 12.37 19.08
CA LEU A 237 8.14 11.14 19.40
C LEU A 237 8.36 10.32 18.14
N LYS A 238 9.58 9.83 17.97
CA LYS A 238 9.90 8.89 16.91
C LYS A 238 9.32 7.51 17.20
N ILE A 239 8.96 6.81 16.14
CA ILE A 239 8.43 5.46 16.21
C ILE A 239 9.49 4.49 15.71
N VAL A 240 9.57 3.33 16.32
CA VAL A 240 10.33 2.19 15.85
C VAL A 240 9.40 0.99 15.73
N PHE A 241 9.56 0.24 14.66
CA PHE A 241 8.79 -0.96 14.42
C PHE A 241 9.58 -2.18 14.85
N LEU A 242 8.99 -3.01 15.71
CA LEU A 242 9.52 -4.32 16.10
C LEU A 242 8.43 -5.36 15.90
N GLY A 243 8.22 -5.75 14.66
CA GLY A 243 7.28 -6.80 14.28
C GLY A 243 7.98 -8.15 14.16
N PHE A 244 7.25 -9.21 14.45
CA PHE A 244 7.76 -10.59 14.49
C PHE A 244 6.88 -11.54 13.68
N GLY A 245 5.89 -11.03 12.93
CA GLY A 245 5.10 -11.80 11.98
C GLY A 245 5.95 -12.24 10.79
N LEU A 246 5.48 -13.24 10.07
CA LEU A 246 6.09 -13.74 8.83
C LEU A 246 5.05 -13.68 7.71
N ASP A 247 5.49 -13.52 6.46
CA ASP A 247 4.59 -13.57 5.29
C ASP A 247 3.82 -14.90 5.23
N SER A 248 4.42 -15.98 5.70
CA SER A 248 3.80 -17.32 5.80
C SER A 248 2.71 -17.42 6.88
N ASP A 249 2.46 -16.37 7.64
CA ASP A 249 1.43 -16.37 8.68
C ASP A 249 0.01 -16.17 8.16
N ASN A 250 -0.14 -15.94 6.85
CA ASN A 250 -1.43 -15.78 6.16
C ASN A 250 -2.27 -14.62 6.72
N LEU A 251 -1.64 -13.47 6.96
CA LEU A 251 -2.31 -12.27 7.48
C LEU A 251 -3.57 -11.92 6.67
N HIS A 252 -4.69 -11.67 7.34
CA HIS A 252 -6.00 -11.39 6.77
C HIS A 252 -6.56 -12.50 5.85
N SER A 253 -6.07 -13.73 6.02
CA SER A 253 -6.47 -14.89 5.21
C SER A 253 -6.96 -16.06 6.08
N PRO A 254 -7.69 -17.03 5.51
CA PRO A 254 -8.03 -18.25 6.23
C PRO A 254 -6.79 -18.97 6.76
N ASN A 255 -6.94 -19.55 7.96
CA ASN A 255 -5.85 -20.23 8.68
C ASN A 255 -4.67 -19.30 9.06
N GLU A 256 -4.95 -18.05 9.32
CA GLU A 256 -3.98 -17.13 9.90
C GLU A 256 -3.35 -17.76 11.16
N LYS A 257 -2.05 -17.68 11.27
CA LYS A 257 -1.27 -18.28 12.36
C LYS A 257 -0.18 -17.32 12.83
N TYR A 258 0.44 -17.65 13.95
CA TYR A 258 1.65 -16.96 14.41
C TYR A 258 2.70 -18.02 14.78
N ASN A 259 3.93 -17.84 14.34
CA ASN A 259 5.03 -18.73 14.68
C ASN A 259 5.40 -18.59 16.16
N LEU A 260 5.31 -19.69 16.94
CA LEU A 260 5.57 -19.65 18.38
C LEU A 260 7.01 -19.29 18.73
N GLU A 261 7.99 -19.71 17.93
CA GLU A 261 9.38 -19.34 18.16
C GLU A 261 9.58 -17.83 17.99
N ASN A 262 9.01 -17.23 16.94
CA ASN A 262 9.01 -15.77 16.76
C ASN A 262 8.27 -15.05 17.89
N TYR A 263 7.17 -15.61 18.37
CA TYR A 263 6.42 -15.05 19.49
C TYR A 263 7.30 -14.97 20.75
N TYR A 264 8.00 -16.03 21.10
CA TYR A 264 8.88 -16.04 22.26
C TYR A 264 10.11 -15.12 22.07
N LYS A 265 10.70 -15.12 20.87
CA LYS A 265 11.79 -14.17 20.55
C LYS A 265 11.33 -12.73 20.60
N GLY A 266 10.10 -12.44 20.20
CA GLY A 266 9.49 -11.11 20.33
C GLY A 266 9.37 -10.67 21.79
N ILE A 267 8.86 -11.56 22.66
CA ILE A 267 8.78 -11.31 24.10
C ILE A 267 10.17 -11.01 24.69
N GLU A 268 11.19 -11.73 24.24
CA GLU A 268 12.58 -11.53 24.69
C GLU A 268 13.19 -10.22 24.13
N THR A 269 12.89 -9.86 22.88
CA THR A 269 13.48 -8.70 22.21
C THR A 269 13.02 -7.37 22.81
N ILE A 270 11.76 -7.26 23.23
CA ILE A 270 11.20 -6.00 23.75
C ILE A 270 11.92 -5.50 25.02
N PRO A 271 12.20 -6.32 26.05
CA PRO A 271 13.02 -5.90 27.20
C PRO A 271 14.43 -5.44 26.80
N TYR A 272 15.10 -6.15 25.87
CA TYR A 272 16.41 -5.73 25.37
C TYR A 272 16.34 -4.38 24.65
N PHE A 273 15.30 -4.13 23.87
CA PHE A 273 15.08 -2.82 23.27
C PHE A 273 15.04 -1.71 24.34
N HIS A 274 14.24 -1.89 25.37
CA HIS A 274 14.15 -0.89 26.45
C HIS A 274 15.48 -0.69 27.17
N HIS A 275 16.22 -1.76 27.41
CA HIS A 275 17.54 -1.71 28.03
C HIS A 275 18.51 -0.89 27.16
N TYR A 276 18.69 -1.25 25.89
CA TYR A 276 19.62 -0.55 25.00
C TYR A 276 19.19 0.87 24.71
N PHE A 277 17.90 1.14 24.60
CA PHE A 277 17.39 2.50 24.43
C PHE A 277 17.73 3.38 25.63
N ALA A 278 17.58 2.87 26.84
CA ALA A 278 17.95 3.60 28.07
C ALA A 278 19.46 3.87 28.14
N GLU A 279 20.32 2.91 27.76
CA GLU A 279 21.78 3.10 27.70
C GLU A 279 22.18 4.17 26.66
N MET A 280 21.57 4.15 25.46
CA MET A 280 21.92 5.08 24.38
C MET A 280 21.39 6.50 24.60
N LYS A 281 20.47 6.68 25.55
CA LYS A 281 19.89 7.99 25.86
C LYS A 281 20.67 8.73 26.93
N GLN A 282 21.57 8.06 27.65
CA GLN A 282 22.49 8.66 28.64
C GLN A 282 23.62 9.37 27.92
#